data_514dce45cb08d1373381bd40fd250eee
#
_entry.id   514dce45cb08d1373381bd40fd250eee
#
_cell.length_a   1.000
_cell.length_b   1.000
_cell.length_c   1.000
_cell.angle_alpha   90.00
_cell.angle_beta   90.00
_cell.angle_gamma   90.00
#
_symmetry.space_group_name_H-M   'P 1'
#
loop_
_entity.id
_entity.type
_entity.pdbx_description
1 polymer ?
#
loop_
_entity_poly.entity_id
_entity_poly.type
_entity_poly.pdbx_seq_one_letter_code
_entity_poly.pdbx_strand_id
1 'polypeptide(L)'
;WSFSVLMTGFARDGDLAGAAWLFRDMAEAGVQPCSIIYNGMLNACRVAKDVAAAEQTFQKLKADGLKPTVIAFSSLALTYANSGLYSNVELLAEEMEKDSIPMNAHFLFALMMSYSKAKPK
;
A
#
# COMPACT_ATOMS: atom_id res chain seq x y z
N TRP A 1 -16.00 -18.67 0.70
CA TRP A 1 -15.60 -17.27 0.52
C TRP A 1 -14.15 -17.21 0.07
N SER A 2 -13.87 -16.41 -0.93
CA SER A 2 -12.50 -16.28 -1.39
C SER A 2 -11.72 -15.33 -0.49
N PHE A 3 -10.42 -15.55 -0.41
CA PHE A 3 -9.56 -14.67 0.37
C PHE A 3 -9.61 -13.23 -0.14
N SER A 4 -9.76 -13.06 -1.46
CA SER A 4 -9.82 -11.72 -2.05
C SER A 4 -11.02 -10.94 -1.56
N VAL A 5 -12.19 -11.60 -1.47
CA VAL A 5 -13.41 -10.94 -1.00
C VAL A 5 -13.27 -10.52 0.45
N LEU A 6 -12.71 -11.41 1.28
CA LEU A 6 -12.48 -11.09 2.68
C LEU A 6 -11.51 -9.94 2.84
N MET A 7 -10.41 -9.96 2.06
CA MET A 7 -9.42 -8.90 2.13
C MET A 7 -10.04 -7.56 1.71
N THR A 8 -10.90 -7.57 0.68
CA THR A 8 -11.56 -6.34 0.25
C THR A 8 -12.41 -5.75 1.38
N GLY A 9 -13.12 -6.60 2.11
CA GLY A 9 -13.92 -6.13 3.24
C GLY A 9 -13.07 -5.55 4.35
N PHE A 10 -12.00 -6.24 4.72
CA PHE A 10 -11.10 -5.73 5.76
C PHE A 10 -10.43 -4.43 5.33
N ALA A 11 -10.06 -4.35 4.05
CA ALA A 11 -9.40 -3.15 3.53
C ALA A 11 -10.32 -1.94 3.60
N ARG A 12 -11.58 -2.12 3.23
CA ARG A 12 -12.53 -1.03 3.25
C ARG A 12 -12.75 -0.48 4.65
N ASP A 13 -12.75 -1.36 5.64
CA ASP A 13 -12.97 -0.96 7.03
C ASP A 13 -11.69 -0.53 7.74
N GLY A 14 -10.55 -0.67 7.10
CA GLY A 14 -9.27 -0.38 7.74
C GLY A 14 -8.93 -1.35 8.84
N ASP A 15 -9.43 -2.57 8.76
CA ASP A 15 -9.24 -3.58 9.79
C ASP A 15 -7.93 -4.31 9.56
N LEU A 16 -6.86 -3.74 10.12
CA LEU A 16 -5.53 -4.32 9.96
C LEU A 16 -5.41 -5.67 10.66
N ALA A 17 -6.06 -5.82 11.80
CA ALA A 17 -6.02 -7.10 12.52
C ALA A 17 -6.65 -8.21 11.67
N GLY A 18 -7.79 -7.92 11.04
CA GLY A 18 -8.45 -8.89 10.17
C GLY A 18 -7.62 -9.19 8.94
N ALA A 19 -7.03 -8.15 8.34
CA ALA A 19 -6.19 -8.34 7.17
C ALA A 19 -4.95 -9.18 7.49
N ALA A 20 -4.32 -8.91 8.63
CA ALA A 20 -3.16 -9.68 9.08
C ALA A 20 -3.54 -11.13 9.36
N TRP A 21 -4.69 -11.33 9.99
CA TRP A 21 -5.17 -12.68 10.25
C TRP A 21 -5.37 -13.43 8.93
N LEU A 22 -5.89 -12.76 7.94
CA LEU A 22 -6.12 -13.38 6.64
C LEU A 22 -4.81 -13.81 5.99
N PHE A 23 -3.78 -12.98 6.07
CA PHE A 23 -2.45 -13.35 5.59
C PHE A 23 -1.95 -14.62 6.25
N ARG A 24 -2.10 -14.68 7.58
CA ARG A 24 -1.66 -15.85 8.33
C ARG A 24 -2.45 -17.08 7.95
N ASP A 25 -3.76 -16.92 7.79
CA ASP A 25 -4.63 -18.04 7.44
C ASP A 25 -4.27 -18.60 6.05
N MET A 26 -3.96 -17.71 5.11
CA MET A 26 -3.53 -18.12 3.79
C MET A 26 -2.23 -18.91 3.86
N ALA A 27 -1.29 -18.45 4.68
CA ALA A 27 -0.01 -19.13 4.82
C ALA A 27 -0.21 -20.53 5.40
N GLU A 28 -1.07 -20.67 6.40
CA GLU A 28 -1.35 -21.97 7.00
C GLU A 28 -2.05 -22.91 6.04
N ALA A 29 -2.87 -22.35 5.15
CA ALA A 29 -3.57 -23.15 4.15
C ALA A 29 -2.70 -23.49 2.95
N GLY A 30 -1.46 -22.99 2.92
CA GLY A 30 -0.57 -23.22 1.80
C GLY A 30 -0.91 -22.40 0.58
N VAL A 31 -1.68 -21.34 0.73
CA VAL A 31 -2.07 -20.47 -0.36
C VAL A 31 -1.11 -19.30 -0.44
N GLN A 32 -0.55 -19.08 -1.64
CA GLN A 32 0.38 -17.99 -1.86
C GLN A 32 -0.40 -16.68 -2.02
N PRO A 33 -0.09 -15.64 -1.23
CA PRO A 33 -0.73 -14.35 -1.45
C PRO A 33 -0.40 -13.79 -2.82
N CYS A 34 -1.39 -13.25 -3.50
CA CYS A 34 -1.17 -12.61 -4.80
C CYS A 34 -1.19 -11.10 -4.64
N SER A 35 -0.91 -10.39 -5.74
CA SER A 35 -0.86 -8.93 -5.68
C SER A 35 -2.18 -8.30 -5.22
N ILE A 36 -3.31 -8.95 -5.53
CA ILE A 36 -4.61 -8.45 -5.08
C ILE A 36 -4.69 -8.43 -3.56
N ILE A 37 -4.19 -9.48 -2.91
CA ILE A 37 -4.20 -9.55 -1.46
C ILE A 37 -3.29 -8.49 -0.85
N TYR A 38 -2.10 -8.31 -1.43
CA TYR A 38 -1.18 -7.27 -0.95
C TYR A 38 -1.75 -5.88 -1.14
N ASN A 39 -2.40 -5.64 -2.30
CA ASN A 39 -3.04 -4.35 -2.54
C ASN A 39 -4.13 -4.08 -1.52
N GLY A 40 -4.90 -5.11 -1.18
CA GLY A 40 -5.93 -5.00 -0.14
C GLY A 40 -5.32 -4.64 1.20
N MET A 41 -4.24 -5.31 1.58
CA MET A 41 -3.56 -5.02 2.84
C MET A 41 -3.03 -3.58 2.87
N LEU A 42 -2.43 -3.13 1.76
CA LEU A 42 -1.93 -1.76 1.67
C LEU A 42 -3.07 -0.76 1.78
N ASN A 43 -4.21 -1.05 1.17
CA ASN A 43 -5.36 -0.19 1.28
C ASN A 43 -5.89 -0.12 2.72
N ALA A 44 -5.88 -1.26 3.42
CA ALA A 44 -6.26 -1.28 4.84
C ALA A 44 -5.32 -0.39 5.66
N CYS A 45 -4.02 -0.45 5.36
CA CYS A 45 -3.04 0.41 6.04
C CYS A 45 -3.32 1.88 5.77
N ARG A 46 -3.70 2.20 4.53
CA ARG A 46 -4.02 3.58 4.16
C ARG A 46 -5.23 4.08 4.95
N VAL A 47 -6.27 3.27 5.02
CA VAL A 47 -7.49 3.66 5.76
C VAL A 47 -7.19 3.81 7.25
N ALA A 48 -6.38 2.90 7.80
CA ALA A 48 -6.01 2.93 9.21
C ALA A 48 -4.91 3.95 9.50
N LYS A 49 -4.27 4.49 8.46
CA LYS A 49 -3.16 5.46 8.57
C LYS A 49 -1.98 4.86 9.34
N ASP A 50 -1.71 3.60 9.12
CA ASP A 50 -0.61 2.89 9.78
C ASP A 50 0.56 2.77 8.81
N VAL A 51 1.50 3.70 8.91
CA VAL A 51 2.64 3.76 8.01
C VAL A 51 3.54 2.54 8.19
N ALA A 52 3.80 2.13 9.43
CA ALA A 52 4.68 1.00 9.70
C ALA A 52 4.14 -0.27 9.03
N ALA A 53 2.85 -0.52 9.19
CA ALA A 53 2.23 -1.71 8.57
C ALA A 53 2.31 -1.63 7.06
N ALA A 54 2.11 -0.44 6.50
CA ALA A 54 2.17 -0.25 5.05
C ALA A 54 3.56 -0.55 4.52
N GLU A 55 4.58 -0.05 5.21
CA GLU A 55 5.96 -0.28 4.80
C GLU A 55 6.31 -1.76 4.87
N GLN A 56 5.92 -2.41 5.95
CA GLN A 56 6.17 -3.84 6.11
C GLN A 56 5.50 -4.65 5.02
N THR A 57 4.26 -4.31 4.69
CA THR A 57 3.52 -5.00 3.65
C THR A 57 4.19 -4.82 2.30
N PHE A 58 4.64 -3.62 2.01
CA PHE A 58 5.30 -3.31 0.75
C PHE A 58 6.60 -4.11 0.60
N GLN A 59 7.39 -4.16 1.67
CA GLN A 59 8.63 -4.93 1.67
C GLN A 59 8.36 -6.42 1.52
N LYS A 60 7.33 -6.92 2.20
CA LYS A 60 6.97 -8.34 2.10
C LYS A 60 6.54 -8.69 0.69
N LEU A 61 5.82 -7.80 0.04
CA LEU A 61 5.41 -8.00 -1.35
C LEU A 61 6.63 -8.19 -2.25
N LYS A 62 7.63 -7.35 -2.08
CA LYS A 62 8.87 -7.45 -2.85
C LYS A 62 9.63 -8.72 -2.49
N ALA A 63 9.68 -9.06 -1.22
CA ALA A 63 10.40 -10.24 -0.76
C ALA A 63 9.81 -11.52 -1.31
N ASP A 64 8.49 -11.53 -1.54
CA ASP A 64 7.80 -12.68 -2.11
C ASP A 64 7.98 -12.77 -3.63
N GLY A 65 8.75 -11.87 -4.21
CA GLY A 65 9.04 -11.90 -5.64
C GLY A 65 7.97 -11.25 -6.50
N LEU A 66 7.02 -10.57 -5.90
CA LEU A 66 5.99 -9.87 -6.64
C LEU A 66 6.45 -8.47 -7.00
N LYS A 67 6.03 -7.99 -8.16
CA LYS A 67 6.35 -6.63 -8.57
C LYS A 67 5.29 -5.68 -8.04
N PRO A 68 5.69 -4.60 -7.34
CA PRO A 68 4.71 -3.61 -6.90
C PRO A 68 4.01 -3.00 -8.10
N THR A 69 2.69 -2.89 -8.01
CA THR A 69 1.89 -2.27 -9.06
C THR A 69 1.70 -0.79 -8.75
N VAL A 70 1.17 -0.04 -9.71
CA VAL A 70 0.87 1.36 -9.48
C VAL A 70 -0.13 1.52 -8.32
N ILE A 71 -1.02 0.53 -8.15
CA ILE A 71 -1.98 0.55 -7.03
C ILE A 71 -1.24 0.44 -5.71
N ALA A 72 -0.25 -0.45 -5.63
CA ALA A 72 0.55 -0.61 -4.41
C ALA A 72 1.30 0.68 -4.08
N PHE A 73 1.94 1.27 -5.08
CA PHE A 73 2.65 2.52 -4.87
C PHE A 73 1.73 3.65 -4.42
N SER A 74 0.55 3.76 -5.05
CA SER A 74 -0.37 4.84 -4.71
C SER A 74 -0.95 4.67 -3.31
N SER A 75 -1.26 3.44 -2.91
CA SER A 75 -1.75 3.19 -1.56
C SER A 75 -0.70 3.56 -0.51
N LEU A 76 0.54 3.19 -0.75
CA LEU A 76 1.62 3.53 0.16
C LEU A 76 1.87 5.04 0.19
N ALA A 77 1.84 5.66 -0.99
CA ALA A 77 2.05 7.11 -1.09
C ALA A 77 0.96 7.88 -0.33
N LEU A 78 -0.29 7.47 -0.48
CA LEU A 78 -1.38 8.11 0.24
C LEU A 78 -1.24 7.94 1.74
N THR A 79 -0.78 6.76 2.18
CA THR A 79 -0.53 6.52 3.59
C THR A 79 0.54 7.47 4.11
N TYR A 80 1.62 7.65 3.37
CA TYR A 80 2.68 8.59 3.74
C TYR A 80 2.15 10.02 3.76
N ALA A 81 1.40 10.42 2.74
CA ALA A 81 0.88 11.79 2.65
C ALA A 81 -0.06 12.10 3.80
N ASN A 82 -0.91 11.14 4.15
CA ASN A 82 -1.85 11.34 5.26
C ASN A 82 -1.13 11.43 6.60
N SER A 83 0.09 10.91 6.69
CA SER A 83 0.87 10.94 7.92
C SER A 83 1.91 12.05 7.92
N GLY A 84 1.97 12.85 6.85
CA GLY A 84 2.90 13.97 6.77
C GLY A 84 4.31 13.58 6.36
N LEU A 85 4.50 12.36 5.89
CA LEU A 85 5.81 11.87 5.48
C LEU A 85 6.04 12.13 3.99
N TYR A 86 6.12 13.39 3.63
CA TYR A 86 6.13 13.80 2.22
C TYR A 86 7.39 13.41 1.49
N SER A 87 8.52 13.38 2.20
CA SER A 87 9.77 12.94 1.58
C SER A 87 9.65 11.50 1.08
N ASN A 88 8.95 10.67 1.84
CA ASN A 88 8.76 9.27 1.45
C ASN A 88 7.91 9.15 0.19
N VAL A 89 6.96 10.06 0.00
CA VAL A 89 6.16 10.09 -1.24
C VAL A 89 7.07 10.36 -2.43
N GLU A 90 8.00 11.30 -2.27
CA GLU A 90 8.93 11.64 -3.36
C GLU A 90 9.84 10.47 -3.68
N LEU A 91 10.29 9.74 -2.65
CA LEU A 91 11.12 8.56 -2.88
C LEU A 91 10.37 7.50 -3.67
N LEU A 92 9.09 7.32 -3.38
CA LEU A 92 8.27 6.39 -4.15
C LEU A 92 8.14 6.82 -5.60
N ALA A 93 8.00 8.13 -5.82
CA ALA A 93 7.91 8.65 -7.19
C ALA A 93 9.17 8.33 -7.97
N GLU A 94 10.34 8.49 -7.33
CA GLU A 94 11.61 8.17 -7.97
C GLU A 94 11.70 6.69 -8.30
N GLU A 95 11.24 5.84 -7.38
CA GLU A 95 11.27 4.41 -7.59
C GLU A 95 10.37 4.01 -8.76
N MET A 96 9.21 4.64 -8.87
CA MET A 96 8.30 4.38 -9.99
C MET A 96 8.92 4.77 -11.32
N GLU A 97 9.59 5.92 -11.35
CA GLU A 97 10.28 6.34 -12.56
C GLU A 97 11.37 5.36 -12.95
N LYS A 98 12.13 4.91 -11.97
CA LYS A 98 13.21 3.96 -12.21
C LYS A 98 12.68 2.64 -12.80
N ASP A 99 11.52 2.21 -12.35
CA ASP A 99 10.89 0.97 -12.79
C ASP A 99 9.97 1.18 -14.00
N SER A 100 9.89 2.40 -14.51
CA SER A 100 9.04 2.75 -15.66
C SER A 100 7.57 2.46 -15.39
N ILE A 101 7.12 2.67 -14.18
CA ILE A 101 5.72 2.46 -13.79
C ILE A 101 4.98 3.79 -13.98
N PRO A 102 3.91 3.83 -14.79
CA PRO A 102 3.17 5.08 -14.98
C PRO A 102 2.38 5.44 -13.72
N MET A 103 2.39 6.71 -13.37
CA MET A 103 1.65 7.19 -12.21
C MET A 103 0.17 7.31 -12.55
N ASN A 104 -0.69 6.85 -11.62
CA ASN A 104 -2.12 7.03 -11.80
C ASN A 104 -2.59 8.28 -11.06
N ALA A 105 -3.89 8.59 -11.19
CA ALA A 105 -4.44 9.79 -10.56
C ALA A 105 -4.29 9.77 -9.04
N HIS A 106 -4.40 8.59 -8.44
CA HIS A 106 -4.27 8.47 -6.97
C HIS A 106 -2.87 8.83 -6.52
N PHE A 107 -1.85 8.36 -7.23
CA PHE A 107 -0.47 8.68 -6.88
C PHE A 107 -0.20 10.16 -7.09
N LEU A 108 -0.67 10.72 -8.19
CA LEU A 108 -0.50 12.14 -8.46
C LEU A 108 -1.18 12.98 -7.40
N PHE A 109 -2.34 12.55 -6.91
CA PHE A 109 -3.02 13.24 -5.85
C PHE A 109 -2.18 13.25 -4.56
N ALA A 110 -1.60 12.09 -4.22
CA ALA A 110 -0.73 12.01 -3.04
C ALA A 110 0.47 12.93 -3.18
N LEU A 111 1.05 12.96 -4.37
CA LEU A 111 2.21 13.81 -4.65
C LEU A 111 1.83 15.28 -4.54
N MET A 112 0.68 15.67 -5.07
CA MET A 112 0.18 17.02 -4.95
C MET A 112 -0.05 17.42 -3.50
N MET A 113 -0.64 16.52 -2.72
CA MET A 113 -0.84 16.76 -1.30
C MET A 113 0.48 17.00 -0.59
N SER A 114 1.50 16.20 -0.92
CA SER A 114 2.79 16.35 -0.27
C SER A 114 3.42 17.71 -0.62
N TYR A 115 3.38 18.08 -1.88
CA TYR A 115 3.93 19.38 -2.28
C TYR A 115 3.17 20.53 -1.63
N SER A 116 1.84 20.43 -1.58
CA SER A 116 1.03 21.48 -1.02
C SER A 116 1.28 21.68 0.47
N LYS A 117 1.41 20.58 1.20
CA LYS A 117 1.56 20.66 2.66
C LYS A 117 3.01 20.82 3.10
N ALA A 118 3.95 20.30 2.31
CA ALA A 118 5.36 20.42 2.64
C ALA A 118 5.98 21.71 2.12
N LYS A 119 5.20 22.53 1.48
CA LYS A 119 5.71 23.72 0.83
C LYS A 119 6.39 24.65 1.84
N PRO A 120 7.63 25.06 1.57
CA PRO A 120 8.31 26.02 2.45
C PRO A 120 7.73 27.40 2.26
N LYS A 121 7.87 28.18 3.29
CA LYS A 121 7.41 29.58 3.21
C LYS A 121 8.29 30.41 2.39
#